data_afb4083f75f1bf6709ec80e174bead03
#
_entry.id   afb4083f75f1bf6709ec80e174bead03
#
_cell.length_a   1.000
_cell.length_b   1.000
_cell.length_c   1.000
_cell.angle_alpha   90.00
_cell.angle_beta   90.00
_cell.angle_gamma   90.00
#
_symmetry.space_group_name_H-M   'P 1'
#
loop_
_entity.id
_entity.type
_entity.pdbx_description
1 polymer ?
#
loop_
_entity_poly.entity_id
_entity_poly.type
_entity_poly.pdbx_seq_one_letter_code
_entity_poly.pdbx_strand_id
1 'polypeptide(L)'
;MNVIRITIDLTVEDIEAANAFYSDYLGLDGQDMGLDWVTRFVVPGSGEHLQRVSRDATASENPKLTVKVDDVDGAYSGAVRRGYELVHPLTTEPWGIRRFFVRAPDGTVLNIAQHSDT
;
A
#
# COMPACT_ATOMS: atom_id res chain seq x y z
N MET A 1 18.52 -0.84 1.39
CA MET A 1 17.29 -0.03 1.37
C MET A 1 16.87 0.35 2.77
N ASN A 2 16.29 1.50 2.92
CA ASN A 2 15.77 1.97 4.20
C ASN A 2 14.25 2.08 4.10
N VAL A 3 13.56 1.63 5.15
CA VAL A 3 12.11 1.79 5.25
C VAL A 3 11.82 3.21 5.74
N ILE A 4 10.98 3.93 5.00
CA ILE A 4 10.59 5.32 5.30
C ILE A 4 9.26 5.36 6.06
N ARG A 5 8.29 4.51 5.68
CA ARG A 5 6.95 4.54 6.23
C ARG A 5 6.27 3.19 6.03
N ILE A 6 5.39 2.85 6.95
CA ILE A 6 4.51 1.69 6.82
C ILE A 6 3.06 2.16 6.88
N THR A 7 2.25 1.71 5.94
CA THR A 7 0.82 2.02 5.89
C THR A 7 0.04 0.71 5.92
N ILE A 8 -1.00 0.64 6.74
CA ILE A 8 -1.90 -0.50 6.77
C ILE A 8 -2.88 -0.38 5.60
N ASP A 9 -3.02 -1.44 4.82
CA ASP A 9 -3.96 -1.51 3.71
C ASP A 9 -5.07 -2.50 4.09
N LEU A 10 -6.30 -2.00 4.17
CA LEU A 10 -7.45 -2.82 4.53
C LEU A 10 -8.29 -3.07 3.29
N THR A 11 -8.56 -4.33 2.99
CA THR A 11 -9.46 -4.69 1.92
C THR A 11 -10.89 -4.47 2.37
N VAL A 12 -11.65 -3.70 1.60
CA VAL A 12 -13.06 -3.42 1.88
C VAL A 12 -13.89 -3.66 0.62
N GLU A 13 -15.07 -4.24 0.79
CA GLU A 13 -16.00 -4.47 -0.31
C GLU A 13 -16.96 -3.31 -0.50
N ASP A 14 -17.47 -2.74 0.60
CA ASP A 14 -18.42 -1.64 0.60
C ASP A 14 -17.71 -0.34 0.95
N ILE A 15 -17.49 0.48 -0.09
CA ILE A 15 -16.77 1.75 0.03
C ILE A 15 -17.54 2.75 0.88
N GLU A 16 -18.87 2.81 0.70
CA GLU A 16 -19.70 3.77 1.45
C GLU A 16 -19.75 3.42 2.93
N ALA A 17 -19.87 2.14 3.26
CA ALA A 17 -19.83 1.68 4.64
C ALA A 17 -18.48 1.96 5.28
N ALA A 18 -17.38 1.77 4.55
CA ALA A 18 -16.05 2.09 5.03
C ALA A 18 -15.89 3.59 5.31
N ASN A 19 -16.36 4.44 4.40
CA ASN A 19 -16.30 5.89 4.59
C ASN A 19 -17.11 6.32 5.82
N ALA A 20 -18.31 5.77 6.01
CA ALA A 20 -19.12 6.07 7.17
C ALA A 20 -18.42 5.67 8.47
N PHE A 21 -17.77 4.51 8.48
CA PHE A 21 -17.07 4.06 9.69
C PHE A 21 -15.83 4.89 9.97
N TYR A 22 -14.92 5.01 8.99
CA TYR A 22 -13.62 5.65 9.21
C TYR A 22 -13.70 7.18 9.30
N SER A 23 -14.55 7.80 8.49
CA SER A 23 -14.68 9.27 8.52
C SER A 23 -15.74 9.75 9.49
N ASP A 24 -16.97 9.24 9.40
CA ASP A 24 -18.07 9.79 10.20
C ASP A 24 -17.98 9.33 11.66
N TYR A 25 -17.71 8.05 11.88
CA TYR A 25 -17.63 7.52 13.22
C TYR A 25 -16.29 7.80 13.91
N LEU A 26 -15.18 7.43 13.26
CA LEU A 26 -13.84 7.60 13.86
C LEU A 26 -13.30 9.02 13.72
N GLY A 27 -13.85 9.84 12.84
CA GLY A 27 -13.40 11.21 12.65
C GLY A 27 -12.11 11.35 11.86
N LEU A 28 -11.75 10.34 11.06
CA LEU A 28 -10.56 10.41 10.23
C LEU A 28 -10.85 11.24 8.97
N ASP A 29 -9.82 11.94 8.48
CA ASP A 29 -9.93 12.69 7.23
C ASP A 29 -9.71 11.76 6.05
N GLY A 30 -10.72 11.62 5.20
CA GLY A 30 -10.61 10.88 3.96
C GLY A 30 -9.88 11.69 2.90
N GLN A 31 -8.85 11.11 2.28
CA GLN A 31 -8.09 11.77 1.22
C GLN A 31 -8.26 11.00 -0.08
N ASP A 32 -8.72 11.72 -1.11
CA ASP A 32 -8.81 11.21 -2.47
C ASP A 32 -7.40 11.14 -3.05
N MET A 33 -6.99 9.96 -3.49
CA MET A 33 -5.67 9.74 -4.06
C MET A 33 -5.68 9.78 -5.60
N GLY A 34 -6.79 10.20 -6.19
CA GLY A 34 -6.94 10.22 -7.65
C GLY A 34 -7.17 8.85 -8.27
N LEU A 35 -7.38 7.82 -7.46
CA LEU A 35 -7.65 6.45 -7.89
C LEU A 35 -8.95 6.00 -7.22
N ASP A 36 -9.81 5.34 -7.99
CA ASP A 36 -11.14 4.97 -7.49
C ASP A 36 -11.15 3.71 -6.63
N TRP A 37 -10.02 3.02 -6.52
CA TRP A 37 -9.92 1.75 -5.77
C TRP A 37 -9.18 1.88 -4.44
N VAL A 38 -8.69 3.08 -4.09
CA VAL A 38 -7.95 3.31 -2.83
C VAL A 38 -8.29 4.67 -2.24
N THR A 39 -8.46 4.72 -0.93
CA THR A 39 -8.66 5.97 -0.16
C THR A 39 -7.79 5.93 1.08
N ARG A 40 -7.15 7.04 1.40
CA ARG A 40 -6.36 7.19 2.62
C ARG A 40 -7.21 7.88 3.68
N PHE A 41 -7.15 7.37 4.91
CA PHE A 41 -7.80 7.99 6.07
C PHE A 41 -6.72 8.41 7.05
N VAL A 42 -6.70 9.69 7.41
CA VAL A 42 -5.62 10.31 8.19
C VAL A 42 -6.15 10.79 9.52
N VAL A 43 -5.39 10.56 10.60
CA VAL A 43 -5.70 11.10 11.92
C VAL A 43 -5.37 12.60 11.91
N PRO A 44 -6.36 13.48 12.18
CA PRO A 44 -6.10 14.91 12.22
C PRO A 44 -5.02 15.26 13.24
N GLY A 45 -4.01 16.02 12.82
CA GLY A 45 -2.95 16.52 13.69
C GLY A 45 -1.71 15.63 13.79
N SER A 46 -1.85 14.30 13.82
CA SER A 46 -0.69 13.40 13.97
C SER A 46 -0.14 12.91 12.63
N GLY A 47 -0.99 12.84 11.62
CA GLY A 47 -0.60 12.32 10.31
C GLY A 47 -0.54 10.80 10.22
N GLU A 48 -0.82 10.09 11.28
CA GLU A 48 -0.99 8.64 11.22
C GLU A 48 -2.14 8.30 10.29
N HIS A 49 -2.02 7.21 9.53
CA HIS A 49 -3.03 6.91 8.53
C HIS A 49 -3.11 5.42 8.21
N LEU A 50 -4.23 5.06 7.60
CA LEU A 50 -4.43 3.76 6.98
C LEU A 50 -5.01 3.98 5.59
N GLN A 51 -4.97 2.95 4.76
CA GLN A 51 -5.60 2.96 3.44
C GLN A 51 -6.64 1.87 3.38
N ARG A 52 -7.78 2.16 2.74
CA ARG A 52 -8.70 1.12 2.33
C ARG A 52 -8.50 0.85 0.85
N VAL A 53 -8.54 -0.41 0.47
CA VAL A 53 -8.33 -0.86 -0.91
C VAL A 53 -9.49 -1.76 -1.27
N SER A 54 -10.23 -1.42 -2.32
CA SER A 54 -11.29 -2.31 -2.81
C SER A 54 -10.68 -3.43 -3.64
N ARG A 55 -9.93 -3.07 -4.68
CA ARG A 55 -9.21 -4.02 -5.52
C ARG A 55 -8.04 -3.29 -6.16
N ASP A 56 -6.83 -3.77 -5.95
CA ASP A 56 -5.64 -3.21 -6.59
C ASP A 56 -5.79 -3.29 -8.11
N ALA A 57 -5.45 -2.19 -8.80
CA ALA A 57 -5.74 -2.05 -10.22
C ALA A 57 -4.91 -3.00 -11.11
N THR A 58 -3.71 -3.37 -10.66
CA THR A 58 -2.77 -4.14 -11.51
C THR A 58 -2.28 -5.42 -10.88
N ALA A 59 -2.41 -5.59 -9.56
CA ALA A 59 -1.94 -6.77 -8.86
C ALA A 59 -3.04 -7.82 -8.72
N SER A 60 -2.66 -9.08 -8.63
CA SER A 60 -3.60 -10.20 -8.48
C SER A 60 -4.20 -10.29 -7.08
N GLU A 61 -3.51 -9.75 -6.08
CA GLU A 61 -3.96 -9.74 -4.68
C GLU A 61 -3.78 -8.34 -4.11
N ASN A 62 -4.67 -7.94 -3.19
CA ASN A 62 -4.48 -6.73 -2.42
C ASN A 62 -3.39 -6.95 -1.38
N PRO A 63 -2.50 -5.98 -1.14
CA PRO A 63 -1.54 -6.07 -0.05
C PRO A 63 -2.23 -5.75 1.29
N LYS A 64 -1.62 -6.18 2.39
CA LYS A 64 -2.05 -5.79 3.74
C LYS A 64 -1.25 -4.63 4.29
N LEU A 65 -0.02 -4.48 3.84
CA LEU A 65 0.86 -3.39 4.23
C LEU A 65 1.51 -2.80 2.99
N THR A 66 1.67 -1.48 3.00
CA THR A 66 2.54 -0.78 2.05
C THR A 66 3.76 -0.31 2.82
N VAL A 67 4.93 -0.72 2.36
CA VAL A 67 6.21 -0.33 2.95
C VAL A 67 6.90 0.61 1.97
N LYS A 68 6.95 1.90 2.30
CA LYS A 68 7.65 2.89 1.48
C LYS A 68 9.14 2.79 1.75
N VAL A 69 9.93 2.65 0.70
CA VAL A 69 11.38 2.51 0.79
C VAL A 69 12.09 3.54 -0.08
N ASP A 70 13.38 3.73 0.17
CA ASP A 70 14.22 4.65 -0.60
C ASP A 70 14.93 3.97 -1.78
N ASP A 71 14.89 2.64 -1.89
CA ASP A 71 15.55 1.88 -2.95
C ASP A 71 14.78 0.60 -3.23
N VAL A 72 13.74 0.72 -4.03
CA VAL A 72 12.87 -0.42 -4.34
C VAL A 72 13.60 -1.47 -5.20
N ASP A 73 14.48 -1.03 -6.08
CA ASP A 73 15.25 -1.98 -6.92
C ASP A 73 16.17 -2.83 -6.06
N GLY A 74 16.84 -2.24 -5.08
CA GLY A 74 17.67 -2.99 -4.12
C GLY A 74 16.84 -3.92 -3.25
N ALA A 75 15.66 -3.48 -2.82
CA ALA A 75 14.74 -4.33 -2.07
C ALA A 75 14.30 -5.54 -2.89
N TYR A 76 13.98 -5.32 -4.15
CA TYR A 76 13.59 -6.41 -5.06
C TYR A 76 14.72 -7.43 -5.24
N SER A 77 15.94 -6.95 -5.52
CA SER A 77 17.10 -7.82 -5.67
C SER A 77 17.35 -8.65 -4.41
N GLY A 78 17.18 -8.04 -3.24
CA GLY A 78 17.30 -8.74 -1.96
C GLY A 78 16.25 -9.82 -1.77
N ALA A 79 15.01 -9.57 -2.18
CA ALA A 79 13.94 -10.55 -2.11
C ALA A 79 14.21 -11.75 -3.03
N VAL A 80 14.68 -11.48 -4.25
CA VAL A 80 15.04 -12.53 -5.21
C VAL A 80 16.17 -13.41 -4.64
N ARG A 81 17.23 -12.79 -4.11
CA ARG A 81 18.35 -13.55 -3.53
C ARG A 81 17.92 -14.46 -2.38
N ARG A 82 16.94 -14.02 -1.59
CA ARG A 82 16.46 -14.78 -0.45
C ARG A 82 15.39 -15.80 -0.81
N GLY A 83 14.95 -15.83 -2.07
CA GLY A 83 13.94 -16.78 -2.54
C GLY A 83 12.53 -16.50 -2.03
N TYR A 84 12.21 -15.25 -1.67
CA TYR A 84 10.86 -14.91 -1.25
C TYR A 84 9.89 -14.95 -2.44
N GLU A 85 8.64 -15.30 -2.16
CA GLU A 85 7.60 -15.34 -3.19
C GLU A 85 7.24 -13.93 -3.64
N LEU A 86 7.35 -13.67 -4.96
CA LEU A 86 6.99 -12.39 -5.55
C LEU A 86 5.56 -12.49 -6.06
N VAL A 87 4.66 -11.73 -5.44
CA VAL A 87 3.22 -11.77 -5.76
C VAL A 87 2.87 -10.82 -6.90
N HIS A 88 3.60 -9.71 -7.02
CA HIS A 88 3.46 -8.75 -8.11
C HIS A 88 4.86 -8.34 -8.56
N PRO A 89 5.13 -8.33 -9.88
CA PRO A 89 6.49 -8.05 -10.37
C PRO A 89 6.88 -6.60 -10.14
N LEU A 90 8.19 -6.36 -10.08
CA LEU A 90 8.73 -5.00 -10.00
C LEU A 90 8.28 -4.20 -11.23
N THR A 91 7.50 -3.17 -11.01
CA THR A 91 6.80 -2.44 -12.07
C THR A 91 6.73 -0.96 -11.70
N THR A 92 6.94 -0.08 -12.68
CA THR A 92 6.57 1.33 -12.53
C THR A 92 5.13 1.48 -12.98
N GLU A 93 4.25 1.76 -12.04
CA GLU A 93 2.81 1.83 -12.31
C GLU A 93 2.43 3.14 -13.02
N PRO A 94 1.28 3.16 -13.72
CA PRO A 94 0.85 4.37 -14.42
C PRO A 94 0.71 5.62 -13.55
N TRP A 95 0.47 5.45 -12.25
CA TRP A 95 0.33 6.56 -11.31
C TRP A 95 1.65 7.02 -10.69
N GLY A 96 2.79 6.54 -11.21
CA GLY A 96 4.10 7.07 -10.87
C GLY A 96 4.81 6.39 -9.71
N ILE A 97 4.27 5.32 -9.18
CA ILE A 97 4.89 4.55 -8.10
C ILE A 97 5.59 3.32 -8.70
N ARG A 98 6.84 3.11 -8.29
CA ARG A 98 7.55 1.88 -8.64
C ARG A 98 7.46 0.92 -7.48
N ARG A 99 6.99 -0.31 -7.72
CA ARG A 99 6.65 -1.24 -6.64
C ARG A 99 6.76 -2.69 -7.05
N PHE A 100 6.82 -3.57 -6.05
CA PHE A 100 6.59 -5.01 -6.21
C PHE A 100 5.89 -5.52 -4.95
N PHE A 101 5.24 -6.68 -5.05
CA PHE A 101 4.63 -7.31 -3.89
C PHE A 101 5.41 -8.57 -3.55
N VAL A 102 5.63 -8.77 -2.25
CA VAL A 102 6.32 -9.93 -1.71
C VAL A 102 5.45 -10.55 -0.62
N ARG A 103 5.48 -11.87 -0.52
CA ARG A 103 4.79 -12.58 0.56
C ARG A 103 5.77 -12.84 1.69
N ALA A 104 5.44 -12.38 2.88
CA ALA A 104 6.22 -12.65 4.08
C ALA A 104 6.06 -14.11 4.50
N PRO A 105 6.97 -14.65 5.34
CA PRO A 105 6.87 -16.04 5.80
C PRO A 105 5.56 -16.41 6.49
N ASP A 106 4.88 -15.44 7.09
CA ASP A 106 3.58 -15.65 7.73
C ASP A 106 2.40 -15.58 6.76
N GLY A 107 2.66 -15.41 5.46
CA GLY A 107 1.64 -15.32 4.44
C GLY A 107 1.18 -13.90 4.12
N THR A 108 1.62 -12.89 4.84
CA THR A 108 1.22 -11.50 4.62
C THR A 108 1.79 -10.98 3.31
N VAL A 109 0.93 -10.40 2.46
CA VAL A 109 1.37 -9.75 1.22
C VAL A 109 1.72 -8.30 1.53
N LEU A 110 2.95 -7.91 1.19
CA LEU A 110 3.45 -6.54 1.37
C LEU A 110 3.69 -5.90 0.00
N ASN A 111 3.25 -4.64 -0.11
CA ASN A 111 3.57 -3.77 -1.23
C ASN A 111 4.84 -2.99 -0.86
N ILE A 112 5.95 -3.26 -1.53
CA ILE A 112 7.21 -2.51 -1.33
C ILE A 112 7.25 -1.45 -2.42
N ALA A 113 7.23 -0.20 -2.04
CA ALA A 113 6.99 0.90 -2.98
C ALA A 113 7.97 2.05 -2.79
N GLN A 114 8.33 2.67 -3.91
CA GLN A 114 9.13 3.89 -3.92
C GLN A 114 8.42 4.93 -4.79
N HIS A 115 8.27 6.14 -4.24
CA HIS A 115 7.64 7.23 -4.96
C HIS A 115 8.70 7.95 -5.82
N SER A 116 8.35 8.24 -7.05
CA SER A 116 9.28 8.82 -8.01
C SER A 116 9.59 10.29 -7.78
N ASP A 117 8.82 10.95 -6.94
CA ASP A 117 8.93 12.39 -6.65
C ASP A 117 9.79 12.70 -5.42
N THR A 118 10.44 11.72 -4.87
CA THR A 118 11.30 11.89 -3.68
C THR A 118 12.76 12.00 -4.03
#